data_42d0518bfb5074417532436abc15a22e
#
_entry.id   42d0518bfb5074417532436abc15a22e
#
_cell.length_a   1.000
_cell.length_b   1.000
_cell.length_c   1.000
_cell.angle_alpha   90.00
_cell.angle_beta   90.00
_cell.angle_gamma   90.00
#
_symmetry.space_group_name_H-M   'P 1'
#
loop_
_entity.id
_entity.type
_entity.pdbx_description
1 polymer ?
#
loop_
_entity_poly.entity_id
_entity_poly.type
_entity_poly.pdbx_seq_one_letter_code
_entity_poly.pdbx_strand_id
1 'polypeptide(L)'
;MSSFYSQNELNELGLESFGSNVMISKKSSIYSPELIQIGNNVRIDDFCILSGHIQIHDNIHISAYTALYGKFGIELCDFTTVSGRNIIYSATDDYSGSCMTNPMVPEEYTHVTGGKVTLKKHSIIGAGCIVLPNITLEEGTAIGAMSLVNRSTDPWGIYVGIPIRKIKDRKQDLLYLENDYYTTKLRKQ
;
A
#
# COMPACT_ATOMS: atom_id res chain seq x y z
N MET A 1 -23.52 15.62 -3.23
CA MET A 1 -22.69 14.82 -4.16
C MET A 1 -21.81 13.90 -3.33
N SER A 2 -21.64 12.63 -3.72
CA SER A 2 -20.71 11.71 -3.06
C SER A 2 -19.27 12.18 -3.29
N SER A 3 -18.42 12.13 -2.26
CA SER A 3 -16.98 12.37 -2.37
C SER A 3 -16.23 11.20 -3.00
N PHE A 4 -16.87 10.03 -3.13
CA PHE A 4 -16.33 8.84 -3.77
C PHE A 4 -16.87 8.68 -5.19
N TYR A 5 -16.09 8.05 -6.05
CA TYR A 5 -16.52 7.63 -7.37
C TYR A 5 -17.74 6.70 -7.28
N SER A 6 -18.72 6.90 -8.14
CA SER A 6 -19.80 5.94 -8.37
C SER A 6 -19.27 4.75 -9.18
N GLN A 7 -20.06 3.67 -9.23
CA GLN A 7 -19.69 2.47 -10.03
C GLN A 7 -19.43 2.79 -11.51
N ASN A 8 -20.24 3.66 -12.11
CA ASN A 8 -20.04 4.07 -13.49
C ASN A 8 -18.74 4.86 -13.68
N GLU A 9 -18.45 5.80 -12.77
CA GLU A 9 -17.22 6.57 -12.82
C GLU A 9 -15.99 5.68 -12.58
N LEU A 10 -16.09 4.63 -11.75
CA LEU A 10 -14.99 3.64 -11.56
C LEU A 10 -14.69 2.88 -12.86
N ASN A 11 -15.73 2.50 -13.63
CA ASN A 11 -15.56 1.86 -14.93
C ASN A 11 -14.83 2.77 -15.95
N GLU A 12 -15.02 4.10 -15.83
CA GLU A 12 -14.39 5.09 -16.69
C GLU A 12 -12.94 5.42 -16.31
N LEU A 13 -12.50 5.08 -15.09
CA LEU A 13 -11.13 5.33 -14.64
C LEU A 13 -10.07 4.53 -15.41
N GLY A 14 -10.46 3.43 -16.04
CA GLY A 14 -9.54 2.57 -16.80
C GLY A 14 -8.64 1.69 -15.93
N LEU A 15 -9.06 1.37 -14.70
CA LEU A 15 -8.36 0.40 -13.84
C LEU A 15 -8.27 -0.96 -14.55
N GLU A 16 -7.16 -1.69 -14.36
CA GLU A 16 -7.00 -3.04 -14.90
C GLU A 16 -8.13 -3.97 -14.43
N SER A 17 -8.44 -3.90 -13.13
CA SER A 17 -9.61 -4.58 -12.57
C SER A 17 -10.00 -3.97 -11.22
N PHE A 18 -11.26 -4.10 -10.85
CA PHE A 18 -11.72 -3.81 -9.49
C PHE A 18 -12.92 -4.69 -9.10
N GLY A 19 -13.03 -4.97 -7.80
CA GLY A 19 -14.06 -5.82 -7.22
C GLY A 19 -15.31 -5.04 -6.77
N SER A 20 -16.02 -5.61 -5.81
CA SER A 20 -17.22 -5.03 -5.21
C SER A 20 -16.89 -4.14 -4.01
N ASN A 21 -17.76 -3.17 -3.71
CA ASN A 21 -17.64 -2.25 -2.58
C ASN A 21 -16.30 -1.51 -2.56
N VAL A 22 -15.89 -0.97 -3.71
CA VAL A 22 -14.70 -0.16 -3.88
C VAL A 22 -15.07 1.32 -3.73
N MET A 23 -14.41 2.01 -2.83
CA MET A 23 -14.63 3.42 -2.49
C MET A 23 -13.32 4.20 -2.70
N ILE A 24 -13.20 4.89 -3.83
CA ILE A 24 -12.04 5.76 -4.13
C ILE A 24 -12.50 7.20 -4.09
N SER A 25 -11.81 8.05 -3.31
CA SER A 25 -12.10 9.48 -3.29
C SER A 25 -11.81 10.13 -4.64
N LYS A 26 -12.72 10.99 -5.10
CA LYS A 26 -12.56 11.83 -6.30
C LYS A 26 -11.39 12.82 -6.20
N LYS A 27 -10.85 13.02 -5.01
CA LYS A 27 -9.67 13.87 -4.76
C LYS A 27 -8.35 13.08 -4.79
N SER A 28 -8.40 11.78 -5.06
CA SER A 28 -7.19 10.97 -5.25
C SER A 28 -6.67 11.14 -6.68
N SER A 29 -5.34 11.06 -6.84
CA SER A 29 -4.68 11.07 -8.14
C SER A 29 -4.27 9.65 -8.52
N ILE A 30 -4.75 9.18 -9.66
CA ILE A 30 -4.47 7.84 -10.17
C ILE A 30 -3.73 8.00 -11.50
N TYR A 31 -2.50 7.46 -11.56
CA TYR A 31 -1.65 7.47 -12.73
C TYR A 31 -1.42 6.04 -13.22
N SER A 32 -1.50 5.84 -14.54
CA SER A 32 -1.44 4.51 -15.17
C SER A 32 -2.45 3.52 -14.57
N PRO A 33 -3.75 3.88 -14.59
CA PRO A 33 -4.79 3.06 -13.97
C PRO A 33 -4.85 1.63 -14.55
N GLU A 34 -4.45 1.45 -15.80
CA GLU A 34 -4.35 0.15 -16.48
C GLU A 34 -3.33 -0.81 -15.85
N LEU A 35 -2.53 -0.36 -14.88
CA LEU A 35 -1.57 -1.15 -14.12
C LEU A 35 -2.02 -1.38 -12.66
N ILE A 36 -3.26 -0.99 -12.33
CA ILE A 36 -3.76 -1.02 -10.95
C ILE A 36 -4.93 -2.01 -10.86
N GLN A 37 -4.77 -3.01 -9.97
CA GLN A 37 -5.79 -3.98 -9.62
C GLN A 37 -6.31 -3.73 -8.21
N ILE A 38 -7.63 -3.74 -8.03
CA ILE A 38 -8.27 -3.51 -6.72
C ILE A 38 -9.28 -4.63 -6.45
N GLY A 39 -9.17 -5.28 -5.31
CA GLY A 39 -10.08 -6.32 -4.84
C GLY A 39 -11.40 -5.77 -4.28
N ASN A 40 -11.98 -6.51 -3.35
CA ASN A 40 -13.28 -6.20 -2.75
C ASN A 40 -13.13 -5.46 -1.42
N ASN A 41 -14.12 -4.64 -1.04
CA ASN A 41 -14.14 -3.92 0.24
C ASN A 41 -12.89 -3.07 0.43
N VAL A 42 -12.54 -2.26 -0.55
CA VAL A 42 -11.38 -1.38 -0.52
C VAL A 42 -11.82 0.07 -0.40
N ARG A 43 -11.19 0.80 0.52
CA ARG A 43 -11.40 2.23 0.68
C ARG A 43 -10.09 2.99 0.53
N ILE A 44 -10.09 4.01 -0.34
CA ILE A 44 -8.99 4.93 -0.61
C ILE A 44 -9.50 6.35 -0.36
N ASP A 45 -8.93 7.01 0.65
CA ASP A 45 -9.37 8.33 1.11
C ASP A 45 -8.80 9.48 0.26
N ASP A 46 -9.12 10.72 0.64
CA ASP A 46 -8.75 11.95 -0.05
C ASP A 46 -7.24 12.13 -0.19
N PHE A 47 -6.82 12.73 -1.31
CA PHE A 47 -5.44 13.14 -1.59
C PHE A 47 -4.41 12.00 -1.59
N CYS A 48 -4.85 10.78 -1.86
CA CYS A 48 -3.96 9.67 -2.12
C CYS A 48 -3.41 9.76 -3.54
N ILE A 49 -2.19 9.24 -3.74
CA ILE A 49 -1.54 9.09 -5.04
C ILE A 49 -1.28 7.61 -5.27
N LEU A 50 -1.76 7.07 -6.39
CA LEU A 50 -1.47 5.73 -6.86
C LEU A 50 -0.82 5.84 -8.23
N SER A 51 0.36 5.26 -8.40
CA SER A 51 1.12 5.36 -9.66
C SER A 51 1.91 4.08 -9.94
N GLY A 52 1.77 3.53 -11.14
CA GLY A 52 2.46 2.33 -11.61
C GLY A 52 1.76 1.02 -11.21
N HIS A 53 2.52 -0.08 -11.13
CA HIS A 53 2.01 -1.41 -10.86
C HIS A 53 1.57 -1.56 -9.40
N ILE A 54 0.27 -1.58 -9.14
CA ILE A 54 -0.27 -1.67 -7.78
C ILE A 54 -1.35 -2.75 -7.73
N GLN A 55 -1.19 -3.70 -6.84
CA GLN A 55 -2.15 -4.75 -6.55
C GLN A 55 -2.69 -4.58 -5.13
N ILE A 56 -3.98 -4.34 -5.01
CA ILE A 56 -4.69 -4.16 -3.74
C ILE A 56 -5.70 -5.31 -3.63
N HIS A 57 -5.53 -6.18 -2.63
CA HIS A 57 -6.44 -7.30 -2.39
C HIS A 57 -7.69 -6.88 -1.62
N ASP A 58 -8.26 -7.74 -0.79
CA ASP A 58 -9.56 -7.55 -0.15
C ASP A 58 -9.46 -6.91 1.25
N ASN A 59 -10.50 -6.17 1.64
CA ASN A 59 -10.67 -5.61 2.99
C ASN A 59 -9.54 -4.65 3.40
N ILE A 60 -9.22 -3.68 2.54
CA ILE A 60 -8.08 -2.77 2.69
C ILE A 60 -8.54 -1.33 2.84
N HIS A 61 -7.88 -0.61 3.74
CA HIS A 61 -8.04 0.83 3.90
C HIS A 61 -6.72 1.55 3.69
N ILE A 62 -6.73 2.52 2.77
CA ILE A 62 -5.65 3.46 2.51
C ILE A 62 -6.13 4.85 2.90
N SER A 63 -5.60 5.36 4.01
CA SER A 63 -6.01 6.65 4.56
C SER A 63 -5.40 7.82 3.81
N ALA A 64 -5.99 8.98 3.97
CA ALA A 64 -5.70 10.21 3.26
C ALA A 64 -4.21 10.62 3.25
N TYR A 65 -3.81 11.30 2.17
CA TYR A 65 -2.45 11.77 1.92
C TYR A 65 -1.39 10.66 1.81
N THR A 66 -1.79 9.46 1.48
CA THR A 66 -0.86 8.33 1.25
C THR A 66 -0.46 8.28 -0.22
N ALA A 67 0.83 8.06 -0.49
CA ALA A 67 1.34 7.91 -1.84
C ALA A 67 1.96 6.52 -2.05
N LEU A 68 1.53 5.83 -3.12
CA LEU A 68 2.03 4.54 -3.57
C LEU A 68 2.73 4.73 -4.92
N TYR A 69 4.07 4.64 -4.95
CA TYR A 69 4.87 4.75 -6.15
C TYR A 69 5.39 3.38 -6.60
N GLY A 70 4.60 2.72 -7.44
CA GLY A 70 4.71 1.31 -7.80
C GLY A 70 5.51 1.02 -9.08
N LYS A 71 6.58 1.73 -9.40
CA LYS A 71 7.38 1.48 -10.62
C LYS A 71 7.82 0.00 -10.74
N PHE A 72 8.26 -0.61 -9.64
CA PHE A 72 8.65 -2.04 -9.57
C PHE A 72 7.63 -2.92 -8.83
N GLY A 73 6.43 -2.39 -8.60
CA GLY A 73 5.31 -3.09 -7.99
C GLY A 73 5.12 -2.80 -6.50
N ILE A 74 3.86 -2.67 -6.11
CA ILE A 74 3.40 -2.62 -4.72
C ILE A 74 2.22 -3.58 -4.59
N GLU A 75 2.27 -4.45 -3.60
CA GLU A 75 1.19 -5.37 -3.29
C GLU A 75 0.73 -5.20 -1.85
N LEU A 76 -0.57 -4.98 -1.67
CA LEU A 76 -1.24 -4.94 -0.38
C LEU A 76 -2.14 -6.17 -0.28
N CYS A 77 -1.79 -7.13 0.59
CA CYS A 77 -2.58 -8.33 0.83
C CYS A 77 -3.75 -8.05 1.77
N ASP A 78 -4.66 -9.02 1.89
CA ASP A 78 -5.92 -8.89 2.62
C ASP A 78 -5.77 -8.32 4.03
N PHE A 79 -6.76 -7.55 4.46
CA PHE A 79 -6.81 -6.92 5.78
C PHE A 79 -5.64 -6.00 6.12
N THR A 80 -4.92 -5.50 5.10
CA THR A 80 -3.88 -4.50 5.30
C THR A 80 -4.51 -3.13 5.59
N THR A 81 -3.89 -2.40 6.51
CA THR A 81 -4.27 -1.01 6.80
C THR A 81 -3.07 -0.10 6.63
N VAL A 82 -3.22 0.92 5.80
CA VAL A 82 -2.22 1.99 5.61
C VAL A 82 -2.80 3.28 6.16
N SER A 83 -2.32 3.73 7.33
CA SER A 83 -2.75 4.98 7.95
C SER A 83 -2.35 6.20 7.09
N GLY A 84 -2.80 7.38 7.46
CA GLY A 84 -2.58 8.57 6.64
C GLY A 84 -1.12 9.04 6.56
N ARG A 85 -0.80 9.77 5.48
CA ARG A 85 0.51 10.40 5.23
C ARG A 85 1.67 9.42 5.11
N ASN A 86 1.42 8.23 4.61
CA ASN A 86 2.46 7.27 4.31
C ASN A 86 2.97 7.43 2.88
N ILE A 87 4.24 7.13 2.66
CA ILE A 87 4.82 7.07 1.33
C ILE A 87 5.48 5.70 1.16
N ILE A 88 5.08 4.97 0.11
CA ILE A 88 5.63 3.66 -0.22
C ILE A 88 6.30 3.78 -1.59
N TYR A 89 7.62 3.55 -1.62
CA TYR A 89 8.42 3.56 -2.82
C TYR A 89 8.83 2.15 -3.23
N SER A 90 8.60 1.76 -4.47
CA SER A 90 9.20 0.55 -5.06
C SER A 90 10.45 0.84 -5.89
N ALA A 91 10.80 2.11 -6.06
CA ALA A 91 11.95 2.57 -6.84
C ALA A 91 12.72 3.66 -6.10
N THR A 92 13.99 3.81 -6.44
CA THR A 92 14.88 4.89 -5.98
C THR A 92 15.86 5.27 -7.08
N ASP A 93 16.23 6.54 -7.12
CA ASP A 93 17.33 7.03 -7.98
C ASP A 93 18.70 6.62 -7.45
N ASP A 94 19.75 6.85 -8.22
CA ASP A 94 21.13 6.67 -7.78
C ASP A 94 21.56 7.81 -6.83
N TYR A 95 21.92 7.45 -5.61
CA TYR A 95 22.48 8.37 -4.60
C TYR A 95 24.00 8.39 -4.57
N SER A 96 24.66 7.49 -5.32
CA SER A 96 26.14 7.40 -5.34
C SER A 96 26.80 8.53 -6.12
N GLY A 97 26.07 9.15 -7.04
CA GLY A 97 26.59 10.13 -7.97
C GLY A 97 27.25 9.52 -9.21
N SER A 98 27.12 8.21 -9.43
CA SER A 98 27.59 7.53 -10.64
C SER A 98 26.71 7.82 -11.86
N CYS A 99 25.44 8.13 -11.64
CA CYS A 99 24.47 8.45 -12.67
C CYS A 99 23.72 9.75 -12.33
N MET A 100 23.11 10.35 -13.35
CA MET A 100 22.20 11.48 -13.15
C MET A 100 20.87 10.99 -12.57
N THR A 101 20.10 11.93 -12.02
CA THR A 101 18.80 11.66 -11.40
C THR A 101 17.70 12.50 -12.05
N ASN A 102 16.48 12.24 -11.69
CA ASN A 102 15.20 12.85 -12.05
C ASN A 102 14.62 12.46 -13.44
N PRO A 103 13.28 12.47 -13.56
CA PRO A 103 12.60 11.98 -14.76
C PRO A 103 12.68 12.91 -15.99
N MET A 104 13.29 14.09 -15.87
CA MET A 104 13.48 15.02 -16.99
C MET A 104 14.83 14.82 -17.69
N VAL A 105 15.66 13.93 -17.15
CA VAL A 105 16.93 13.51 -17.78
C VAL A 105 16.67 12.25 -18.59
N PRO A 106 17.22 12.14 -19.84
CA PRO A 106 17.08 10.92 -20.63
C PRO A 106 17.55 9.66 -19.89
N GLU A 107 16.83 8.55 -20.11
CA GLU A 107 17.01 7.31 -19.34
C GLU A 107 18.44 6.74 -19.44
N GLU A 108 19.12 6.94 -20.56
CA GLU A 108 20.49 6.51 -20.77
C GLU A 108 21.52 7.15 -19.83
N TYR A 109 21.17 8.25 -19.16
CA TYR A 109 22.03 8.94 -18.17
C TYR A 109 21.63 8.68 -16.73
N THR A 110 20.51 7.99 -16.51
CA THR A 110 19.97 7.74 -15.17
C THR A 110 20.07 6.26 -14.81
N HIS A 111 20.02 5.97 -13.52
CA HIS A 111 19.98 4.59 -13.03
C HIS A 111 18.96 4.45 -11.88
N VAL A 112 17.72 4.13 -12.25
CA VAL A 112 16.66 3.86 -11.28
C VAL A 112 16.69 2.39 -10.89
N THR A 113 16.84 2.13 -9.59
CA THR A 113 16.84 0.78 -9.02
C THR A 113 15.64 0.60 -8.10
N GLY A 114 15.39 -0.63 -7.69
CA GLY A 114 14.32 -0.91 -6.74
C GLY A 114 13.90 -2.37 -6.71
N GLY A 115 12.71 -2.60 -6.23
CA GLY A 115 12.09 -3.89 -6.15
C GLY A 115 10.70 -3.79 -5.55
N LYS A 116 9.91 -4.85 -5.76
CA LYS A 116 8.54 -4.92 -5.28
C LYS A 116 8.47 -4.70 -3.76
N VAL A 117 7.46 -3.95 -3.33
CA VAL A 117 7.10 -3.83 -1.91
C VAL A 117 5.83 -4.62 -1.67
N THR A 118 5.86 -5.51 -0.68
CA THR A 118 4.71 -6.35 -0.32
C THR A 118 4.33 -6.13 1.14
N LEU A 119 3.09 -5.77 1.37
CA LEU A 119 2.48 -5.76 2.70
C LEU A 119 1.61 -7.02 2.81
N LYS A 120 2.11 -8.03 3.53
CA LYS A 120 1.38 -9.28 3.72
C LYS A 120 0.18 -9.11 4.63
N LYS A 121 -0.69 -10.10 4.63
CA LYS A 121 -1.98 -10.13 5.31
C LYS A 121 -1.89 -9.61 6.75
N HIS A 122 -2.89 -8.86 7.18
CA HIS A 122 -2.98 -8.25 8.52
C HIS A 122 -1.87 -7.24 8.88
N SER A 123 -1.05 -6.83 7.92
CA SER A 123 -0.08 -5.77 8.17
C SER A 123 -0.76 -4.43 8.42
N ILE A 124 -0.19 -3.64 9.32
CA ILE A 124 -0.64 -2.26 9.59
C ILE A 124 0.55 -1.32 9.63
N ILE A 125 0.43 -0.19 8.92
CA ILE A 125 1.41 0.90 8.96
C ILE A 125 0.76 2.11 9.63
N GLY A 126 1.37 2.59 10.72
CA GLY A 126 1.01 3.83 11.40
C GLY A 126 1.23 5.06 10.50
N ALA A 127 0.70 6.20 10.92
CA ALA A 127 0.75 7.42 10.12
C ALA A 127 2.17 7.98 9.96
N GLY A 128 2.44 8.57 8.79
CA GLY A 128 3.68 9.31 8.53
C GLY A 128 4.93 8.46 8.34
N CYS A 129 4.78 7.20 7.95
CA CYS A 129 5.92 6.31 7.67
C CYS A 129 6.39 6.42 6.22
N ILE A 130 7.65 6.09 6.01
CA ILE A 130 8.25 5.91 4.70
C ILE A 130 8.69 4.46 4.56
N VAL A 131 8.27 3.79 3.48
CA VAL A 131 8.70 2.42 3.13
C VAL A 131 9.60 2.50 1.91
N LEU A 132 10.82 1.98 2.04
CA LEU A 132 11.81 1.95 0.97
C LEU A 132 11.59 0.76 0.02
N PRO A 133 12.20 0.76 -1.17
CA PRO A 133 12.05 -0.30 -2.16
C PRO A 133 12.52 -1.69 -1.68
N ASN A 134 11.99 -2.73 -2.32
CA ASN A 134 12.39 -4.13 -2.10
C ASN A 134 12.16 -4.62 -0.67
N ILE A 135 11.02 -4.26 -0.07
CA ILE A 135 10.67 -4.59 1.31
C ILE A 135 9.42 -5.46 1.36
N THR A 136 9.46 -6.48 2.20
CA THR A 136 8.28 -7.26 2.59
C THR A 136 7.97 -7.02 4.07
N LEU A 137 6.79 -6.47 4.33
CA LEU A 137 6.20 -6.55 5.66
C LEU A 137 5.51 -7.91 5.77
N GLU A 138 6.06 -8.78 6.58
CA GLU A 138 5.53 -10.13 6.78
C GLU A 138 4.17 -10.10 7.49
N GLU A 139 3.44 -11.23 7.42
CA GLU A 139 2.08 -11.36 7.96
C GLU A 139 1.98 -10.84 9.40
N GLY A 140 0.93 -10.08 9.67
CA GLY A 140 0.67 -9.54 10.99
C GLY A 140 1.65 -8.46 11.47
N THR A 141 2.56 -7.97 10.63
CA THR A 141 3.49 -6.88 11.01
C THR A 141 2.74 -5.60 11.37
N ALA A 142 3.15 -4.95 12.44
CA ALA A 142 2.69 -3.62 12.81
C ALA A 142 3.85 -2.62 12.85
N ILE A 143 3.76 -1.56 12.05
CA ILE A 143 4.72 -0.46 12.03
C ILE A 143 4.12 0.73 12.77
N GLY A 144 4.79 1.19 13.82
CA GLY A 144 4.37 2.40 14.55
C GLY A 144 4.55 3.66 13.72
N ALA A 145 3.79 4.69 14.06
CA ALA A 145 3.81 5.97 13.34
C ALA A 145 5.22 6.60 13.26
N MET A 146 5.45 7.44 12.24
CA MET A 146 6.70 8.19 12.04
C MET A 146 7.94 7.29 11.95
N SER A 147 7.83 6.15 11.25
CA SER A 147 8.92 5.19 11.12
C SER A 147 9.50 5.17 9.70
N LEU A 148 10.81 4.87 9.60
CA LEU A 148 11.49 4.58 8.33
C LEU A 148 11.66 3.08 8.18
N VAL A 149 10.91 2.47 7.26
CA VAL A 149 10.96 1.04 6.95
C VAL A 149 12.02 0.82 5.87
N ASN A 150 13.21 0.42 6.30
CA ASN A 150 14.39 0.23 5.44
C ASN A 150 14.83 -1.23 5.30
N ARG A 151 14.06 -2.16 5.83
CA ARG A 151 14.28 -3.61 5.76
C ARG A 151 12.98 -4.38 5.93
N SER A 152 12.93 -5.60 5.41
CA SER A 152 11.82 -6.52 5.64
C SER A 152 11.71 -6.92 7.12
N THR A 153 10.53 -7.35 7.52
CA THR A 153 10.20 -7.67 8.92
C THR A 153 9.99 -9.17 9.11
N ASP A 154 10.05 -9.63 10.36
CA ASP A 154 9.56 -10.96 10.71
C ASP A 154 8.03 -10.93 10.87
N PRO A 155 7.35 -12.10 10.69
CA PRO A 155 5.92 -12.19 10.95
C PRO A 155 5.56 -11.80 12.40
N TRP A 156 4.39 -11.19 12.56
CA TRP A 156 3.81 -10.86 13.87
C TRP A 156 4.72 -10.01 14.78
N GLY A 157 5.57 -9.18 14.18
CA GLY A 157 6.39 -8.23 14.91
C GLY A 157 5.76 -6.84 14.98
N ILE A 158 6.03 -6.10 16.08
CA ILE A 158 5.76 -4.67 16.22
C ILE A 158 7.08 -3.94 16.10
N TYR A 159 7.16 -3.01 15.15
CA TYR A 159 8.36 -2.25 14.80
C TYR A 159 8.12 -0.75 14.92
N VAL A 160 9.13 0.00 15.33
CA VAL A 160 9.11 1.47 15.41
C VAL A 160 10.46 2.06 15.10
N GLY A 161 10.49 3.33 14.70
CA GLY A 161 11.70 4.17 14.68
C GLY A 161 12.30 4.45 13.31
N ILE A 162 13.39 5.22 13.32
CA ILE A 162 14.15 5.68 12.14
C ILE A 162 15.61 5.30 12.35
N PRO A 163 16.08 4.20 11.72
CA PRO A 163 15.33 3.15 11.03
C PRO A 163 14.53 2.25 11.99
N ILE A 164 13.64 1.42 11.44
CA ILE A 164 12.80 0.53 12.25
C ILE A 164 13.57 -0.48 13.06
N ARG A 165 13.07 -0.75 14.27
CA ARG A 165 13.52 -1.82 15.16
C ARG A 165 12.32 -2.56 15.74
N LYS A 166 12.42 -3.90 15.83
CA LYS A 166 11.42 -4.72 16.51
C LYS A 166 11.43 -4.39 18.00
N ILE A 167 10.26 -4.11 18.57
CA ILE A 167 10.13 -3.81 20.00
C ILE A 167 9.46 -4.94 20.78
N LYS A 168 8.56 -5.70 20.12
CA LYS A 168 7.90 -6.87 20.72
C LYS A 168 7.14 -7.67 19.65
N ASP A 169 6.62 -8.83 20.04
CA ASP A 169 5.70 -9.60 19.23
C ASP A 169 4.27 -9.02 19.32
N ARG A 170 3.53 -9.16 18.23
CA ARG A 170 2.13 -8.78 18.13
C ARG A 170 1.25 -9.97 18.46
N LYS A 171 0.17 -9.75 19.20
CA LYS A 171 -0.86 -10.78 19.46
C LYS A 171 -1.53 -11.21 18.17
N GLN A 172 -1.97 -12.46 18.14
CA GLN A 172 -2.63 -13.08 16.98
C GLN A 172 -4.13 -13.32 17.20
N ASP A 173 -4.72 -12.75 18.25
CA ASP A 173 -6.13 -12.92 18.60
C ASP A 173 -7.08 -12.53 17.45
N LEU A 174 -6.62 -11.60 16.58
CA LEU A 174 -7.37 -11.16 15.39
C LEU A 174 -7.66 -12.32 14.40
N LEU A 175 -6.89 -13.42 14.41
CA LEU A 175 -7.15 -14.57 13.54
C LEU A 175 -8.45 -15.28 13.92
N TYR A 176 -8.80 -15.32 15.20
CA TYR A 176 -10.11 -15.83 15.65
C TYR A 176 -11.24 -14.91 15.16
N LEU A 177 -11.02 -13.58 15.21
CA LEU A 177 -12.00 -12.62 14.74
C LEU A 177 -12.19 -12.70 13.21
N GLU A 178 -11.12 -12.93 12.46
CA GLU A 178 -11.22 -13.17 11.02
C GLU A 178 -12.05 -14.40 10.69
N ASN A 179 -11.82 -15.51 11.39
CA ASN A 179 -12.61 -16.73 11.19
C ASN A 179 -14.10 -16.50 11.50
N ASP A 180 -14.41 -15.78 12.58
CA ASP A 180 -15.78 -15.40 12.92
C ASP A 180 -16.41 -14.48 11.87
N TYR A 181 -15.64 -13.49 11.38
CA TYR A 181 -16.06 -12.57 10.31
C TYR A 181 -16.50 -13.34 9.06
N TYR A 182 -15.69 -14.28 8.57
CA TYR A 182 -16.05 -15.09 7.39
C TYR A 182 -17.24 -16.01 7.65
N THR A 183 -17.29 -16.65 8.80
CA THR A 183 -18.40 -17.52 9.18
C THR A 183 -19.72 -16.75 9.26
N THR A 184 -19.70 -15.55 9.82
CA THR A 184 -20.88 -14.69 9.92
C THR A 184 -21.31 -14.14 8.57
N LYS A 185 -20.37 -13.81 7.68
CA LYS A 185 -20.64 -13.33 6.32
C LYS A 185 -21.30 -14.41 5.47
N LEU A 186 -20.84 -15.66 5.58
CA LEU A 186 -21.45 -16.81 4.88
C LEU A 186 -22.89 -17.10 5.32
N ARG A 187 -23.25 -16.83 6.59
CA ARG A 187 -24.62 -17.03 7.11
C ARG A 187 -25.61 -15.96 6.64
N LYS A 188 -25.14 -14.84 6.12
CA LYS A 188 -25.98 -13.71 5.67
C LYS A 188 -26.19 -13.67 4.15
N GLN A 189 -25.54 -14.55 3.41
CA GLN A 189 -25.76 -14.80 1.97
C GLN A 189 -26.75 -15.94 1.77
#